data_05dd8a8a06f98d16d41893658e478311
#
_entry.id   05dd8a8a06f98d16d41893658e478311
#
_cell.length_a   1.000
_cell.length_b   1.000
_cell.length_c   1.000
_cell.angle_alpha   90.00
_cell.angle_beta   90.00
_cell.angle_gamma   90.00
#
_symmetry.space_group_name_H-M   'P 1'
#
loop_
_entity.id
_entity.type
_entity.pdbx_description
1 polymer ?
#
loop_
_entity_poly.entity_id
_entity_poly.type
_entity_poly.pdbx_seq_one_letter_code
_entity_poly.pdbx_strand_id
1 'polypeptide(L)'
;MSDAASSLRDFIYLDAGRVRSLASQLRLDVPQASDRAANEQLASSLEPALVQRGVTQIDGNFDFANWNPESFRDGQFIRATGSVRLLDFAWLSLALGGLPAVLKKMSKLEMDALRNSDEGRRMSKSALQQRSQENQLAIQKVEEFKADELGDVVRKLYGDIIRVKVRPSPASHPQAVLVGSAYAEHFYDTPAALSQKYGVEIDAGWTILGQLNVPNATTAAQPLPTGNRMEDAFEQIAMLMNNAFRVASAPQFPNVSFTPLAIYRTS
;
A
#
# COMPACT_ATOMS: atom_id res chain seq x y z
N MET A 1 -11.82 17.16 -36.34
CA MET A 1 -11.65 17.44 -34.89
C MET A 1 -12.45 16.34 -34.22
N SER A 2 -11.78 15.32 -33.73
CA SER A 2 -12.42 14.18 -33.06
C SER A 2 -12.69 14.64 -31.62
N ASP A 3 -13.95 14.81 -31.25
CA ASP A 3 -14.39 14.88 -29.88
C ASP A 3 -13.93 13.59 -29.18
N ALA A 4 -12.79 13.68 -28.54
CA ALA A 4 -12.43 12.66 -27.55
C ALA A 4 -13.44 12.85 -26.40
N ALA A 5 -14.53 12.07 -26.46
CA ALA A 5 -15.42 11.93 -25.32
C ALA A 5 -14.54 11.71 -24.08
N SER A 6 -14.54 12.66 -23.18
CA SER A 6 -13.80 12.56 -21.92
C SER A 6 -14.38 11.35 -21.18
N SER A 7 -13.72 10.19 -21.31
CA SER A 7 -14.12 9.01 -20.56
C SER A 7 -14.13 9.39 -19.07
N LEU A 8 -15.25 9.17 -18.43
CA LEU A 8 -15.42 9.47 -17.01
C LEU A 8 -14.37 8.64 -16.24
N ARG A 9 -13.63 9.29 -15.38
CA ARG A 9 -12.63 8.63 -14.52
C ARG A 9 -13.14 8.56 -13.10
N ASP A 10 -13.06 7.38 -12.52
CA ASP A 10 -13.41 7.13 -11.11
C ASP A 10 -12.09 7.07 -10.31
N PHE A 11 -11.77 8.14 -9.60
CA PHE A 11 -10.56 8.22 -8.79
C PHE A 11 -10.79 7.65 -7.40
N ILE A 12 -9.85 6.85 -6.91
CA ILE A 12 -9.80 6.43 -5.50
C ILE A 12 -8.69 7.15 -4.74
N TYR A 13 -7.64 7.61 -5.44
CA TYR A 13 -6.51 8.33 -4.86
C TYR A 13 -6.04 9.44 -5.79
N LEU A 14 -5.73 10.61 -5.24
CA LEU A 14 -5.15 11.73 -5.97
C LEU A 14 -4.32 12.62 -5.06
N ASP A 15 -3.00 12.65 -5.27
CA ASP A 15 -2.10 13.61 -4.65
C ASP A 15 -2.18 14.95 -5.41
N ALA A 16 -3.18 15.75 -5.05
CA ALA A 16 -3.47 17.01 -5.71
C ALA A 16 -2.28 17.99 -5.65
N GLY A 17 -1.54 18.00 -4.54
CA GLY A 17 -0.38 18.87 -4.36
C GLY A 17 0.72 18.58 -5.38
N ARG A 18 1.09 17.30 -5.52
CA ARG A 18 2.09 16.86 -6.51
C ARG A 18 1.60 17.03 -7.94
N VAL A 19 0.35 16.71 -8.22
CA VAL A 19 -0.25 16.89 -9.55
C VAL A 19 -0.19 18.34 -9.97
N ARG A 20 -0.55 19.29 -9.11
CA ARG A 20 -0.47 20.72 -9.38
C ARG A 20 0.97 21.20 -9.59
N SER A 21 1.91 20.75 -8.76
CA SER A 21 3.33 21.06 -8.89
C SER A 21 3.88 20.60 -10.23
N LEU A 22 3.60 19.36 -10.62
CA LEU A 22 4.05 18.80 -11.90
C LEU A 22 3.40 19.49 -13.10
N ALA A 23 2.10 19.77 -13.04
CA ALA A 23 1.39 20.50 -14.08
C ALA A 23 2.00 21.89 -14.32
N SER A 24 2.32 22.58 -13.24
CA SER A 24 3.01 23.89 -13.32
C SER A 24 4.40 23.76 -13.98
N GLN A 25 5.20 22.76 -13.61
CA GLN A 25 6.51 22.50 -14.22
C GLN A 25 6.39 22.16 -15.72
N LEU A 26 5.30 21.49 -16.12
CA LEU A 26 5.00 21.16 -17.50
C LEU A 26 4.32 22.32 -18.26
N ARG A 27 4.10 23.45 -17.61
CA ARG A 27 3.41 24.63 -18.17
C ARG A 27 1.99 24.34 -18.65
N LEU A 28 1.31 23.41 -17.94
CA LEU A 28 -0.11 23.19 -18.13
C LEU A 28 -0.90 24.30 -17.44
N ASP A 29 -2.11 24.55 -17.93
CA ASP A 29 -3.02 25.51 -17.28
C ASP A 29 -3.50 24.90 -15.95
N VAL A 30 -3.03 25.48 -14.83
CA VAL A 30 -3.38 25.03 -13.48
C VAL A 30 -4.58 25.81 -12.99
N PRO A 31 -5.75 25.19 -12.77
CA PRO A 31 -6.94 25.88 -12.30
C PRO A 31 -6.67 26.60 -10.98
N GLN A 32 -7.23 27.81 -10.80
CA GLN A 32 -7.17 28.51 -9.52
C GLN A 32 -7.97 27.78 -8.43
N ALA A 33 -9.11 27.20 -8.81
CA ALA A 33 -9.88 26.34 -7.92
C ALA A 33 -9.07 25.10 -7.54
N SER A 34 -9.16 24.70 -6.27
CA SER A 34 -8.48 23.51 -5.71
C SER A 34 -9.47 22.45 -5.25
N ASP A 35 -10.69 22.49 -5.75
CA ASP A 35 -11.70 21.50 -5.48
C ASP A 35 -11.38 20.16 -6.17
N ARG A 36 -12.14 19.13 -5.81
CA ARG A 36 -11.95 17.78 -6.32
C ARG A 36 -12.03 17.72 -7.85
N ALA A 37 -13.05 18.33 -8.45
CA ALA A 37 -13.28 18.26 -9.89
C ALA A 37 -12.15 18.93 -10.67
N ALA A 38 -11.67 20.09 -10.23
CA ALA A 38 -10.54 20.79 -10.84
C ALA A 38 -9.24 19.96 -10.77
N ASN A 39 -8.99 19.28 -9.64
CA ASN A 39 -7.80 18.44 -9.48
C ASN A 39 -7.88 17.16 -10.33
N GLU A 40 -9.05 16.53 -10.44
CA GLU A 40 -9.29 15.38 -11.32
C GLU A 40 -9.11 15.77 -12.80
N GLN A 41 -9.62 16.91 -13.21
CA GLN A 41 -9.43 17.45 -14.56
C GLN A 41 -7.95 17.71 -14.84
N LEU A 42 -7.24 18.31 -13.87
CA LEU A 42 -5.81 18.55 -14.00
C LEU A 42 -5.00 17.27 -14.11
N ALA A 43 -5.31 16.25 -13.30
CA ALA A 43 -4.68 14.94 -13.38
C ALA A 43 -4.93 14.27 -14.75
N SER A 44 -6.14 14.45 -15.28
CA SER A 44 -6.50 13.94 -16.61
C SER A 44 -5.73 14.64 -17.74
N SER A 45 -5.41 15.92 -17.57
CA SER A 45 -4.59 16.69 -18.52
C SER A 45 -3.09 16.42 -18.36
N LEU A 46 -2.66 16.11 -17.14
CA LEU A 46 -1.26 15.82 -16.84
C LEU A 46 -0.80 14.50 -17.49
N GLU A 47 -1.62 13.46 -17.49
CA GLU A 47 -1.26 12.15 -18.00
C GLU A 47 -0.78 12.18 -19.47
N PRO A 48 -1.51 12.74 -20.45
CA PRO A 48 -1.04 12.83 -21.84
C PRO A 48 0.28 13.62 -21.95
N ALA A 49 0.44 14.69 -21.18
CA ALA A 49 1.66 15.48 -21.18
C ALA A 49 2.88 14.69 -20.66
N LEU A 50 2.67 13.85 -19.67
CA LEU A 50 3.70 12.93 -19.18
C LEU A 50 4.02 11.85 -20.21
N VAL A 51 3.00 11.26 -20.85
CA VAL A 51 3.18 10.25 -21.91
C VAL A 51 4.02 10.80 -23.06
N GLN A 52 3.79 12.03 -23.50
CA GLN A 52 4.60 12.69 -24.52
C GLN A 52 6.07 12.87 -24.12
N ARG A 53 6.36 12.90 -22.81
CA ARG A 53 7.72 13.04 -22.27
C ARG A 53 8.40 11.72 -21.93
N GLY A 54 7.79 10.57 -22.28
CA GLY A 54 8.40 9.26 -22.13
C GLY A 54 8.07 8.56 -20.83
N VAL A 55 6.81 8.55 -20.44
CA VAL A 55 6.32 7.68 -19.36
C VAL A 55 6.54 6.22 -19.71
N THR A 56 7.11 5.46 -18.79
CA THR A 56 7.20 4.01 -18.94
C THR A 56 5.82 3.39 -18.68
N GLN A 57 5.30 2.70 -19.68
CA GLN A 57 4.06 1.94 -19.53
C GLN A 57 4.39 0.57 -18.96
N ILE A 58 3.78 0.25 -17.83
CA ILE A 58 3.90 -1.06 -17.17
C ILE A 58 2.52 -1.70 -17.23
N ASP A 59 2.26 -2.34 -18.36
CA ASP A 59 1.06 -3.14 -18.61
C ASP A 59 1.45 -4.62 -18.73
N GLY A 60 0.49 -5.46 -19.10
CA GLY A 60 0.73 -6.89 -19.25
C GLY A 60 1.72 -7.29 -20.32
N ASN A 61 2.09 -6.38 -21.21
CA ASN A 61 3.09 -6.62 -22.25
C ASN A 61 4.50 -6.20 -21.81
N PHE A 62 4.62 -5.62 -20.61
CA PHE A 62 5.90 -5.21 -20.07
C PHE A 62 6.75 -6.43 -19.74
N ASP A 63 7.94 -6.50 -20.33
CA ASP A 63 8.87 -7.62 -20.16
C ASP A 63 9.61 -7.50 -18.82
N PHE A 64 9.02 -8.02 -17.76
CA PHE A 64 9.65 -8.08 -16.46
C PHE A 64 10.87 -9.02 -16.39
N ALA A 65 11.00 -9.98 -17.32
CA ALA A 65 12.14 -10.89 -17.34
C ALA A 65 13.43 -10.17 -17.74
N ASN A 66 13.30 -9.19 -18.64
CA ASN A 66 14.40 -8.32 -19.06
C ASN A 66 14.41 -6.99 -18.27
N TRP A 67 13.61 -6.88 -17.23
CA TRP A 67 13.65 -5.72 -16.38
C TRP A 67 14.99 -5.62 -15.66
N ASN A 68 15.80 -4.72 -16.10
CA ASN A 68 17.01 -4.34 -15.40
C ASN A 68 16.70 -3.13 -14.49
N PRO A 69 16.74 -3.28 -13.16
CA PRO A 69 16.55 -2.16 -12.23
C PRO A 69 17.49 -0.98 -12.49
N GLU A 70 18.68 -1.26 -13.03
CA GLU A 70 19.67 -0.24 -13.40
C GLU A 70 19.24 0.61 -14.60
N SER A 71 18.29 0.14 -15.40
CA SER A 71 17.72 0.91 -16.51
C SER A 71 16.72 1.97 -16.06
N PHE A 72 16.21 1.89 -14.84
CA PHE A 72 15.27 2.85 -14.29
C PHE A 72 16.01 4.01 -13.64
N ARG A 73 15.52 5.20 -13.92
CA ARG A 73 16.00 6.42 -13.26
C ARG A 73 15.08 6.76 -12.11
N ASP A 74 15.67 7.17 -11.00
CA ASP A 74 14.93 7.76 -9.91
C ASP A 74 14.10 8.94 -10.42
N GLY A 75 12.85 9.03 -10.01
CA GLY A 75 11.93 10.05 -10.48
C GLY A 75 11.30 9.80 -11.86
N GLN A 76 11.59 8.69 -12.53
CA GLN A 76 10.95 8.33 -13.79
C GLN A 76 9.45 8.09 -13.61
N PHE A 77 8.64 8.68 -14.48
CA PHE A 77 7.19 8.49 -14.44
C PHE A 77 6.80 7.13 -14.99
N ILE A 78 5.83 6.51 -14.34
CA ILE A 78 5.23 5.26 -14.76
C ILE A 78 3.71 5.40 -14.89
N ARG A 79 3.15 4.66 -15.82
CA ARG A 79 1.73 4.38 -15.94
C ARG A 79 1.54 2.87 -15.90
N ALA A 80 0.90 2.36 -14.89
CA ALA A 80 0.64 0.93 -14.74
C ALA A 80 -0.86 0.66 -14.75
N THR A 81 -1.27 -0.47 -15.34
CA THR A 81 -2.65 -0.95 -15.27
C THR A 81 -2.66 -2.31 -14.60
N GLY A 82 -3.55 -2.52 -13.63
CA GLY A 82 -3.59 -3.78 -12.92
C GLY A 82 -4.58 -3.80 -11.75
N SER A 83 -4.46 -4.84 -10.92
CA SER A 83 -5.16 -4.92 -9.65
C SER A 83 -4.42 -4.14 -8.57
N VAL A 84 -5.16 -3.57 -7.63
CA VAL A 84 -4.63 -2.74 -6.54
C VAL A 84 -4.99 -3.36 -5.20
N ARG A 85 -4.01 -3.54 -4.34
CA ARG A 85 -4.20 -3.93 -2.94
C ARG A 85 -3.73 -2.82 -2.02
N LEU A 86 -4.57 -2.43 -1.08
CA LEU A 86 -4.28 -1.42 -0.07
C LEU A 86 -3.98 -2.10 1.26
N LEU A 87 -2.88 -1.70 1.89
CA LEU A 87 -2.53 -2.12 3.25
C LEU A 87 -2.46 -0.87 4.13
N ASP A 88 -3.49 -0.70 4.92
CA ASP A 88 -3.61 0.38 5.91
C ASP A 88 -2.98 -0.09 7.23
N PHE A 89 -1.86 0.51 7.59
CA PHE A 89 -1.13 0.15 8.81
C PHE A 89 -1.85 0.65 10.08
N ALA A 90 -2.59 1.75 9.99
CA ALA A 90 -3.38 2.24 11.13
C ALA A 90 -4.51 1.25 11.44
N TRP A 91 -5.24 0.81 10.41
CA TRP A 91 -6.25 -0.23 10.57
C TRP A 91 -5.65 -1.56 11.04
N LEU A 92 -4.50 -1.97 10.48
CA LEU A 92 -3.81 -3.19 10.88
C LEU A 92 -3.44 -3.17 12.36
N SER A 93 -2.94 -2.03 12.86
CA SER A 93 -2.60 -1.89 14.29
C SER A 93 -3.81 -2.05 15.20
N LEU A 94 -4.95 -1.44 14.81
CA LEU A 94 -6.21 -1.60 15.55
C LEU A 94 -6.72 -3.04 15.50
N ALA A 95 -6.61 -3.69 14.34
CA ALA A 95 -7.00 -5.09 14.18
C ALA A 95 -6.14 -6.03 15.03
N LEU A 96 -4.83 -5.80 15.08
CA LEU A 96 -3.91 -6.57 15.92
C LEU A 96 -4.23 -6.40 17.40
N GLY A 97 -4.47 -5.17 17.88
CA GLY A 97 -4.85 -4.91 19.27
C GLY A 97 -6.19 -5.53 19.66
N GLY A 98 -7.15 -5.59 18.71
CA GLY A 98 -8.45 -6.22 18.92
C GLY A 98 -8.48 -7.75 18.75
N LEU A 99 -7.44 -8.33 18.15
CA LEU A 99 -7.43 -9.74 17.75
C LEU A 99 -7.70 -10.73 18.88
N PRO A 100 -7.09 -10.62 20.08
CA PRO A 100 -7.38 -11.54 21.19
C PRO A 100 -8.83 -11.54 21.59
N ALA A 101 -9.48 -10.37 21.67
CA ALA A 101 -10.89 -10.25 22.04
C ALA A 101 -11.81 -10.86 20.99
N VAL A 102 -11.51 -10.65 19.71
CA VAL A 102 -12.24 -11.25 18.58
C VAL A 102 -12.13 -12.76 18.61
N LEU A 103 -10.92 -13.30 18.79
CA LEU A 103 -10.70 -14.76 18.86
C LEU A 103 -11.43 -15.40 20.03
N LYS A 104 -11.44 -14.77 21.21
CA LYS A 104 -12.23 -15.23 22.36
C LYS A 104 -13.71 -15.30 22.04
N LYS A 105 -14.25 -14.27 21.40
CA LYS A 105 -15.66 -14.22 21.01
C LYS A 105 -15.99 -15.27 19.95
N MET A 106 -15.14 -15.42 18.92
CA MET A 106 -15.33 -16.43 17.88
C MET A 106 -15.26 -17.84 18.43
N SER A 107 -14.27 -18.15 19.26
CA SER A 107 -14.14 -19.44 19.94
C SER A 107 -15.38 -19.80 20.76
N LYS A 108 -15.93 -18.82 21.48
CA LYS A 108 -17.18 -19.02 22.22
C LYS A 108 -18.34 -19.33 21.28
N LEU A 109 -18.53 -18.55 20.22
CA LEU A 109 -19.60 -18.77 19.24
C LEU A 109 -19.47 -20.12 18.53
N GLU A 110 -18.25 -20.50 18.15
CA GLU A 110 -17.95 -21.80 17.53
C GLU A 110 -18.32 -22.95 18.48
N MET A 111 -17.90 -22.86 19.74
CA MET A 111 -18.22 -23.89 20.74
C MET A 111 -19.71 -23.97 21.04
N ASP A 112 -20.42 -22.85 21.09
CA ASP A 112 -21.86 -22.84 21.30
C ASP A 112 -22.59 -23.40 20.07
N ALA A 113 -22.17 -23.05 18.86
CA ALA A 113 -22.70 -23.62 17.62
C ALA A 113 -22.45 -25.14 17.54
N LEU A 114 -21.23 -25.58 17.87
CA LEU A 114 -20.88 -26.99 17.88
C LEU A 114 -21.75 -27.80 18.87
N ARG A 115 -21.91 -27.30 20.09
CA ARG A 115 -22.77 -27.96 21.12
C ARG A 115 -24.21 -28.11 20.67
N ASN A 116 -24.72 -27.16 19.88
CA ASN A 116 -26.09 -27.17 19.39
C ASN A 116 -26.27 -27.94 18.09
N SER A 117 -25.19 -28.34 17.42
CA SER A 117 -25.20 -29.11 16.18
C SER A 117 -25.42 -30.61 16.44
N ASP A 118 -25.88 -31.35 15.41
CA ASP A 118 -26.00 -32.80 15.47
C ASP A 118 -24.64 -33.49 15.61
N GLU A 119 -23.57 -32.89 15.08
CA GLU A 119 -22.21 -33.33 15.25
C GLU A 119 -21.78 -33.25 16.71
N GLY A 120 -21.96 -32.10 17.34
CA GLY A 120 -21.60 -31.88 18.74
C GLY A 120 -22.37 -32.78 19.71
N ARG A 121 -23.63 -33.10 19.40
CA ARG A 121 -24.43 -34.06 20.19
C ARG A 121 -23.90 -35.49 20.12
N ARG A 122 -23.18 -35.83 19.05
CA ARG A 122 -22.54 -37.15 18.86
C ARG A 122 -21.11 -37.21 19.41
N MET A 123 -20.51 -36.06 19.68
CA MET A 123 -19.15 -35.98 20.24
C MET A 123 -19.11 -36.41 21.71
N SER A 124 -18.02 -37.06 22.10
CA SER A 124 -17.77 -37.34 23.52
C SER A 124 -17.44 -36.05 24.28
N LYS A 125 -17.69 -36.07 25.60
CA LYS A 125 -17.31 -34.92 26.46
C LYS A 125 -15.80 -34.62 26.38
N SER A 126 -14.97 -35.63 26.29
CA SER A 126 -13.51 -35.49 26.15
C SER A 126 -13.12 -34.80 24.84
N ALA A 127 -13.77 -35.12 23.72
CA ALA A 127 -13.51 -34.50 22.43
C ALA A 127 -13.92 -33.01 22.43
N LEU A 128 -15.03 -32.63 23.06
CA LEU A 128 -15.46 -31.25 23.24
C LEU A 128 -14.49 -30.47 24.15
N GLN A 129 -13.98 -31.12 25.21
CA GLN A 129 -12.96 -30.49 26.07
C GLN A 129 -11.64 -30.28 25.33
N GLN A 130 -11.19 -31.25 24.55
CA GLN A 130 -9.98 -31.11 23.73
C GLN A 130 -10.09 -29.97 22.76
N ARG A 131 -11.22 -29.84 22.04
CA ARG A 131 -11.46 -28.71 21.11
C ARG A 131 -11.45 -27.35 21.82
N SER A 132 -12.06 -27.30 23.03
CA SER A 132 -12.02 -26.07 23.85
C SER A 132 -10.60 -25.71 24.29
N GLN A 133 -9.77 -26.69 24.65
CA GLN A 133 -8.38 -26.47 25.03
C GLN A 133 -7.53 -26.02 23.83
N GLU A 134 -7.72 -26.59 22.64
CA GLU A 134 -7.04 -26.16 21.41
C GLU A 134 -7.34 -24.69 21.09
N ASN A 135 -8.62 -24.30 21.21
CA ASN A 135 -9.02 -22.91 21.02
C ASN A 135 -8.40 -21.96 22.07
N GLN A 136 -8.32 -22.38 23.33
CA GLN A 136 -7.68 -21.60 24.40
C GLN A 136 -6.17 -21.44 24.15
N LEU A 137 -5.49 -22.51 23.75
CA LEU A 137 -4.06 -22.45 23.42
C LEU A 137 -3.78 -21.54 22.22
N ALA A 138 -4.65 -21.51 21.21
CA ALA A 138 -4.53 -20.60 20.08
C ALA A 138 -4.66 -19.14 20.52
N ILE A 139 -5.62 -18.83 21.41
CA ILE A 139 -5.79 -17.48 21.96
C ILE A 139 -4.58 -17.08 22.80
N GLN A 140 -4.09 -17.97 23.67
CA GLN A 140 -2.93 -17.73 24.51
C GLN A 140 -1.68 -17.40 23.67
N LYS A 141 -1.43 -18.14 22.59
CA LYS A 141 -0.31 -17.85 21.67
C LYS A 141 -0.39 -16.46 21.06
N VAL A 142 -1.59 -15.98 20.74
CA VAL A 142 -1.79 -14.61 20.21
C VAL A 142 -1.59 -13.57 21.30
N GLU A 143 -1.99 -13.83 22.53
CA GLU A 143 -1.73 -12.96 23.68
C GLU A 143 -0.23 -12.90 24.02
N GLU A 144 0.47 -14.04 23.97
CA GLU A 144 1.93 -14.11 24.18
C GLU A 144 2.71 -13.36 23.09
N PHE A 145 2.17 -13.28 21.87
CA PHE A 145 2.76 -12.54 20.75
C PHE A 145 2.69 -11.01 20.94
N LYS A 146 1.96 -10.53 21.97
CA LYS A 146 1.82 -9.10 22.28
C LYS A 146 1.43 -8.28 21.05
N ALA A 147 0.41 -8.73 20.38
CA ALA A 147 -0.07 -8.14 19.13
C ALA A 147 -0.43 -6.66 19.25
N ASP A 148 -0.86 -6.23 20.42
CA ASP A 148 -1.12 -4.84 20.78
C ASP A 148 0.17 -3.98 20.79
N GLU A 149 1.25 -4.46 21.41
CA GLU A 149 2.55 -3.77 21.41
C GLU A 149 3.09 -3.65 19.97
N LEU A 150 2.96 -4.71 19.16
CA LEU A 150 3.35 -4.67 17.75
C LEU A 150 2.47 -3.67 16.97
N GLY A 151 1.18 -3.65 17.22
CA GLY A 151 0.25 -2.68 16.64
C GLY A 151 0.69 -1.25 16.90
N ASP A 152 1.05 -0.93 18.13
CA ASP A 152 1.54 0.41 18.51
C ASP A 152 2.85 0.77 17.80
N VAL A 153 3.77 -0.18 17.67
CA VAL A 153 5.02 0.03 16.91
C VAL A 153 4.72 0.31 15.45
N VAL A 154 3.88 -0.51 14.80
CA VAL A 154 3.47 -0.33 13.41
C VAL A 154 2.83 1.05 13.19
N ARG A 155 1.94 1.47 14.10
CA ARG A 155 1.28 2.77 14.02
C ARG A 155 2.26 3.94 14.17
N LYS A 156 3.22 3.83 15.10
CA LYS A 156 4.25 4.87 15.29
C LYS A 156 5.19 4.99 14.09
N LEU A 157 5.47 3.88 13.42
CA LEU A 157 6.42 3.83 12.30
C LEU A 157 5.80 4.27 10.97
N TYR A 158 4.57 3.86 10.71
CA TYR A 158 3.94 4.07 9.40
C TYR A 158 2.85 5.15 9.43
N GLY A 159 2.32 5.49 10.61
CA GLY A 159 1.34 6.57 10.77
C GLY A 159 0.19 6.47 9.78
N ASP A 160 -0.01 7.54 9.01
CA ASP A 160 -1.08 7.65 8.00
C ASP A 160 -0.66 7.16 6.61
N ILE A 161 0.43 6.38 6.54
CA ILE A 161 0.90 5.80 5.28
C ILE A 161 0.11 4.53 4.97
N ILE A 162 -0.45 4.50 3.77
CA ILE A 162 -1.09 3.33 3.18
C ILE A 162 -0.14 2.75 2.14
N ARG A 163 0.17 1.47 2.29
CA ARG A 163 0.97 0.77 1.31
C ARG A 163 0.08 0.34 0.15
N VAL A 164 0.43 0.77 -1.04
CA VAL A 164 -0.26 0.42 -2.29
C VAL A 164 0.57 -0.63 -3.00
N LYS A 165 -0.02 -1.79 -3.24
CA LYS A 165 0.59 -2.85 -4.07
C LYS A 165 -0.20 -2.97 -5.36
N VAL A 166 0.49 -2.88 -6.48
CA VAL A 166 -0.11 -3.01 -7.81
C VAL A 166 0.47 -4.24 -8.49
N ARG A 167 -0.41 -5.13 -8.92
CA ARG A 167 -0.04 -6.25 -9.77
C ARG A 167 -0.47 -5.91 -11.20
N PRO A 168 0.48 -5.68 -12.12
CA PRO A 168 0.14 -5.38 -13.51
C PRO A 168 -0.65 -6.50 -14.16
N SER A 169 -1.59 -6.17 -15.04
CA SER A 169 -2.46 -7.13 -15.70
C SER A 169 -2.42 -6.96 -17.22
N PRO A 170 -2.35 -8.05 -17.98
CA PRO A 170 -2.05 -9.42 -17.56
C PRO A 170 -0.60 -9.53 -17.06
N ALA A 171 -0.37 -10.32 -16.04
CA ALA A 171 0.95 -10.45 -15.43
C ALA A 171 1.88 -11.29 -16.32
N SER A 172 2.86 -10.66 -16.95
CA SER A 172 3.95 -11.37 -17.64
C SER A 172 4.90 -12.06 -16.64
N HIS A 173 4.97 -11.54 -15.42
CA HIS A 173 5.72 -12.13 -14.32
C HIS A 173 4.84 -12.15 -13.04
N PRO A 174 4.36 -13.33 -12.59
CA PRO A 174 3.36 -13.42 -11.54
C PRO A 174 3.82 -12.91 -10.17
N GLN A 175 5.12 -12.72 -9.99
CA GLN A 175 5.72 -12.24 -8.74
C GLN A 175 6.06 -10.74 -8.76
N ALA A 176 6.04 -10.10 -9.91
CA ALA A 176 6.39 -8.68 -10.01
C ALA A 176 5.25 -7.79 -9.48
N VAL A 177 5.55 -6.96 -8.50
CA VAL A 177 4.61 -6.05 -7.86
C VAL A 177 5.23 -4.67 -7.74
N LEU A 178 4.47 -3.65 -8.13
CA LEU A 178 4.83 -2.27 -7.80
C LEU A 178 4.36 -1.98 -6.38
N VAL A 179 5.25 -1.45 -5.56
CA VAL A 179 4.99 -1.18 -4.15
C VAL A 179 5.14 0.31 -3.87
N GLY A 180 4.03 0.98 -3.61
CA GLY A 180 4.00 2.40 -3.34
C GLY A 180 3.65 2.73 -1.88
N SER A 181 3.93 3.96 -1.49
CA SER A 181 3.46 4.57 -0.25
C SER A 181 2.58 5.76 -0.58
N ALA A 182 1.35 5.74 -0.11
CA ALA A 182 0.35 6.77 -0.32
C ALA A 182 -0.09 7.34 1.03
N TYR A 183 -0.47 8.61 1.07
CA TYR A 183 -1.00 9.23 2.29
C TYR A 183 -2.51 9.05 2.36
N ALA A 184 -3.02 8.72 3.55
CA ALA A 184 -4.43 8.45 3.78
C ALA A 184 -5.33 9.63 3.38
N GLU A 185 -4.87 10.87 3.59
CA GLU A 185 -5.58 12.11 3.29
C GLU A 185 -5.87 12.35 1.80
N HIS A 186 -5.13 11.67 0.92
CA HIS A 186 -5.29 11.79 -0.53
C HIS A 186 -6.23 10.73 -1.13
N PHE A 187 -6.75 9.81 -0.30
CA PHE A 187 -7.79 8.89 -0.72
C PHE A 187 -9.17 9.55 -0.63
N TYR A 188 -10.01 9.28 -1.61
CA TYR A 188 -11.38 9.80 -1.65
C TYR A 188 -12.34 9.09 -0.71
N ASP A 189 -12.06 7.80 -0.46
CA ASP A 189 -12.73 6.98 0.54
C ASP A 189 -11.69 6.37 1.48
N THR A 190 -12.09 5.97 2.68
CA THR A 190 -11.17 5.26 3.56
C THR A 190 -10.79 3.90 2.96
N PRO A 191 -9.57 3.38 3.22
CA PRO A 191 -9.18 2.06 2.74
C PRO A 191 -10.15 0.95 3.15
N ALA A 192 -10.75 1.07 4.33
CA ALA A 192 -11.78 0.14 4.79
C ALA A 192 -13.05 0.22 3.91
N ALA A 193 -13.52 1.41 3.54
CA ALA A 193 -14.65 1.60 2.65
C ALA A 193 -14.33 1.09 1.23
N LEU A 194 -13.11 1.34 0.73
CA LEU A 194 -12.66 0.80 -0.56
C LEU A 194 -12.61 -0.73 -0.54
N SER A 195 -12.14 -1.33 0.55
CA SER A 195 -12.13 -2.80 0.70
C SER A 195 -13.53 -3.40 0.78
N GLN A 196 -14.50 -2.69 1.38
CA GLN A 196 -15.91 -3.11 1.37
C GLN A 196 -16.53 -3.00 -0.03
N LYS A 197 -16.22 -1.93 -0.76
CA LYS A 197 -16.80 -1.65 -2.09
C LYS A 197 -16.22 -2.55 -3.19
N TYR A 198 -14.91 -2.82 -3.14
CA TYR A 198 -14.16 -3.48 -4.23
C TYR A 198 -13.47 -4.78 -3.80
N GLY A 199 -13.55 -5.19 -2.53
CA GLY A 199 -12.82 -6.34 -1.99
C GLY A 199 -11.42 -5.99 -1.50
N VAL A 200 -10.74 -7.00 -0.94
CA VAL A 200 -9.36 -6.86 -0.39
C VAL A 200 -8.35 -6.59 -1.50
N GLU A 201 -8.56 -7.15 -2.67
CA GLU A 201 -7.83 -6.87 -3.90
C GLU A 201 -8.80 -6.21 -4.86
N ILE A 202 -8.57 -4.95 -5.15
CA ILE A 202 -9.38 -4.17 -6.08
C ILE A 202 -9.08 -4.72 -7.48
N ASP A 203 -10.12 -5.16 -8.21
CA ASP A 203 -10.04 -5.87 -9.48
C ASP A 203 -9.12 -5.22 -10.53
N ALA A 204 -8.71 -6.00 -11.53
CA ALA A 204 -7.94 -5.51 -12.66
C ALA A 204 -8.68 -4.39 -13.41
N GLY A 205 -7.92 -3.46 -14.00
CA GLY A 205 -8.49 -2.34 -14.77
C GLY A 205 -8.28 -0.97 -14.14
N TRP A 206 -7.61 -0.93 -12.98
CA TRP A 206 -7.20 0.33 -12.38
C TRP A 206 -5.91 0.82 -13.03
N THR A 207 -5.88 2.10 -13.34
CA THR A 207 -4.69 2.79 -13.84
C THR A 207 -4.04 3.53 -12.69
N ILE A 208 -2.74 3.35 -12.57
CA ILE A 208 -1.89 3.99 -11.58
C ILE A 208 -0.90 4.88 -12.32
N LEU A 209 -0.94 6.16 -12.01
CA LEU A 209 0.08 7.11 -12.42
C LEU A 209 1.00 7.37 -11.22
N GLY A 210 2.31 7.29 -11.42
CA GLY A 210 3.25 7.45 -10.32
C GLY A 210 4.67 7.74 -10.79
N GLN A 211 5.55 7.86 -9.82
CA GLN A 211 6.98 8.09 -10.01
C GLN A 211 7.78 6.97 -9.39
N LEU A 212 8.73 6.40 -10.11
CA LEU A 212 9.62 5.37 -9.58
C LEU A 212 10.55 5.95 -8.52
N ASN A 213 10.69 5.20 -7.44
CA ASN A 213 11.70 5.45 -6.42
C ASN A 213 12.71 4.31 -6.54
N VAL A 214 13.77 4.54 -7.29
CA VAL A 214 14.88 3.59 -7.39
C VAL A 214 15.80 3.85 -6.21
N PRO A 215 15.88 2.95 -5.23
CA PRO A 215 16.81 3.16 -4.13
C PRO A 215 18.22 3.16 -4.73
N ASN A 216 18.91 4.27 -4.58
CA ASN A 216 20.34 4.30 -4.87
C ASN A 216 21.03 3.23 -4.03
N ALA A 217 21.46 2.15 -4.66
CA ALA A 217 22.08 1.01 -4.00
C ALA A 217 23.43 1.38 -3.31
N THR A 218 23.91 2.57 -3.57
CA THR A 218 25.27 2.96 -3.34
C THR A 218 25.40 4.04 -2.32
N THR A 219 25.47 3.96 -1.22
CA THR A 219 26.03 4.79 -0.14
C THR A 219 25.11 4.78 1.08
N ALA A 220 25.45 3.89 2.01
CA ALA A 220 25.26 4.26 3.39
C ALA A 220 25.90 5.65 3.55
N ALA A 221 25.09 6.69 3.59
CA ALA A 221 25.58 8.02 3.89
C ALA A 221 26.40 7.91 5.16
N GLN A 222 27.63 8.39 5.16
CA GLN A 222 28.41 8.43 6.39
C GLN A 222 27.94 9.64 7.18
N PRO A 223 27.80 9.51 8.51
CA PRO A 223 27.46 10.64 9.35
C PRO A 223 28.53 11.74 9.14
N LEU A 224 28.06 12.96 8.97
CA LEU A 224 28.93 14.13 8.91
C LEU A 224 29.23 14.57 10.35
N PRO A 225 30.44 14.39 10.86
CA PRO A 225 30.73 14.76 12.24
C PRO A 225 30.60 16.27 12.41
N THR A 226 29.72 16.70 13.30
CA THR A 226 29.51 18.11 13.65
C THR A 226 30.46 18.58 14.75
N GLY A 227 31.15 17.65 15.40
CA GLY A 227 31.98 17.90 16.57
C GLY A 227 31.20 17.95 17.88
N ASN A 228 29.88 17.86 17.81
CA ASN A 228 29.01 17.72 18.98
C ASN A 228 28.69 16.23 19.19
N ARG A 229 29.31 15.64 20.24
CA ARG A 229 29.18 14.19 20.51
C ARG A 229 27.73 13.69 20.62
N MET A 230 26.84 14.52 21.16
CA MET A 230 25.45 14.12 21.33
C MET A 230 24.70 14.14 19.97
N GLU A 231 24.91 15.16 19.18
CA GLU A 231 24.32 15.32 17.84
C GLU A 231 24.82 14.22 16.90
N ASP A 232 26.14 13.97 16.91
CA ASP A 232 26.77 12.90 16.14
C ASP A 232 26.21 11.51 16.53
N ALA A 233 25.94 11.28 17.82
CA ALA A 233 25.33 10.04 18.30
C ALA A 233 23.87 9.91 17.83
N PHE A 234 23.08 10.98 17.87
CA PHE A 234 21.70 10.97 17.36
C PHE A 234 21.67 10.75 15.85
N GLU A 235 22.59 11.35 15.10
CA GLU A 235 22.69 11.13 13.66
C GLU A 235 23.03 9.67 13.33
N GLN A 236 23.97 9.07 14.06
CA GLN A 236 24.29 7.64 13.91
C GLN A 236 23.09 6.74 14.20
N ILE A 237 22.33 7.00 15.26
CA ILE A 237 21.12 6.25 15.60
C ILE A 237 20.07 6.42 14.50
N ALA A 238 19.83 7.65 14.03
CA ALA A 238 18.89 7.93 12.96
C ALA A 238 19.27 7.20 11.67
N MET A 239 20.55 7.17 11.33
CA MET A 239 21.05 6.44 10.16
C MET A 239 20.89 4.92 10.30
N LEU A 240 21.20 4.35 11.46
CA LEU A 240 20.98 2.92 11.72
C LEU A 240 19.50 2.56 11.61
N MET A 241 18.62 3.38 12.18
CA MET A 241 17.17 3.18 12.06
C MET A 241 16.71 3.30 10.61
N ASN A 242 17.11 4.35 9.89
CA ASN A 242 16.75 4.52 8.48
C ASN A 242 17.23 3.36 7.61
N ASN A 243 18.44 2.85 7.86
CA ASN A 243 18.95 1.69 7.14
C ASN A 243 18.16 0.41 7.49
N ALA A 244 17.84 0.18 8.76
CA ALA A 244 17.01 -0.94 9.18
C ALA A 244 15.61 -0.88 8.55
N PHE A 245 15.00 0.32 8.54
CA PHE A 245 13.72 0.55 7.87
C PHE A 245 13.80 0.35 6.38
N ARG A 246 14.83 0.85 5.73
CA ARG A 246 15.04 0.67 4.30
C ARG A 246 15.16 -0.80 3.91
N VAL A 247 15.94 -1.58 4.67
CA VAL A 247 16.09 -3.03 4.46
C VAL A 247 14.78 -3.76 4.71
N ALA A 248 14.03 -3.40 5.76
CA ALA A 248 12.78 -4.06 6.12
C ALA A 248 11.59 -3.67 5.22
N SER A 249 11.58 -2.43 4.69
CA SER A 249 10.43 -1.88 3.96
C SER A 249 10.65 -1.71 2.46
N ALA A 250 11.91 -1.66 1.99
CA ALA A 250 12.19 -1.56 0.57
C ALA A 250 11.78 -2.84 -0.14
N PRO A 251 11.02 -2.74 -1.23
CA PRO A 251 10.69 -3.90 -2.03
C PRO A 251 11.97 -4.49 -2.63
N GLN A 252 12.13 -5.81 -2.48
CA GLN A 252 13.21 -6.53 -3.13
C GLN A 252 12.81 -6.89 -4.56
N PHE A 253 13.78 -6.88 -5.48
CA PHE A 253 13.55 -7.35 -6.85
C PHE A 253 12.83 -8.71 -6.85
N PRO A 254 11.85 -8.94 -7.71
CA PRO A 254 11.39 -8.12 -8.84
C PRO A 254 10.43 -6.98 -8.49
N ASN A 255 10.17 -6.72 -7.23
CA ASN A 255 9.29 -5.64 -6.81
C ASN A 255 9.99 -4.28 -6.93
N VAL A 256 9.23 -3.26 -7.31
CA VAL A 256 9.75 -1.92 -7.52
C VAL A 256 9.00 -0.90 -6.68
N SER A 257 9.74 0.02 -6.09
CA SER A 257 9.17 1.11 -5.31
C SER A 257 8.67 2.24 -6.19
N PHE A 258 7.53 2.82 -5.84
CA PHE A 258 7.00 4.00 -6.52
C PHE A 258 6.23 4.92 -5.57
N THR A 259 6.07 6.17 -5.97
CA THR A 259 5.18 7.13 -5.31
C THR A 259 3.96 7.34 -6.20
N PRO A 260 2.75 6.97 -5.77
CA PRO A 260 1.54 7.20 -6.54
C PRO A 260 1.22 8.70 -6.63
N LEU A 261 0.77 9.14 -7.79
CA LEU A 261 0.21 10.46 -8.05
C LEU A 261 -1.31 10.39 -8.15
N ALA A 262 -1.80 9.38 -8.87
CA ALA A 262 -3.23 9.11 -9.03
C ALA A 262 -3.49 7.62 -9.21
N ILE A 263 -4.64 7.16 -8.71
CA ILE A 263 -5.17 5.81 -8.93
C ILE A 263 -6.63 5.97 -9.35
N TYR A 264 -6.95 5.53 -10.55
CA TYR A 264 -8.28 5.70 -11.15
C TYR A 264 -8.60 4.56 -12.12
N ARG A 265 -9.87 4.43 -12.46
CA ARG A 265 -10.32 3.61 -13.61
C ARG A 265 -11.10 4.46 -14.59
N THR A 266 -11.06 4.08 -15.86
CA THR A 266 -11.91 4.62 -16.90
C THR A 266 -13.16 3.76 -17.00
N SER A 267 -14.32 4.38 -16.90
CA SER A 267 -15.63 3.75 -17.14
C SER A 267 -15.94 3.70 -18.61
#